data_9393e09fc549765036636c1c62b54cdc
#
_entry.id   9393e09fc549765036636c1c62b54cdc
#
_cell.length_a   1.000
_cell.length_b   1.000
_cell.length_c   1.000
_cell.angle_alpha   90.00
_cell.angle_beta   90.00
_cell.angle_gamma   90.00
#
_symmetry.space_group_name_H-M   'P 1'
#
loop_
_entity.id
_entity.type
_entity.pdbx_description
1 polymer ?
#
loop_
_entity_poly.entity_id
_entity_poly.type
_entity_poly.pdbx_seq_one_letter_code
_entity_poly.pdbx_strand_id
1 'polypeptide(L)'
;MSLKLKPLDQQVIVITGASSGIGLVTARLAATRGAQLVLVARDENALGEIVAEIEQAGGEAYAVAADVGDPEAVQRVARHAVARFGHVDTWVNNAGVAIYARLLDTPVDEHEQLFRTNYFGVVNGCAAAVPLLREHGGALITVASIAAGMPSPLMGAYAASKHAVKGYIDTLRAELLQDSAPISVSLIQPSGIDTPVAEHARNHVGGKARIPPLVYDPPLVAGAILDAATRPTRGVTVGGAGKAQVLFAQHAPALFDRVAALGSALFIDPTRNQPRPDNLFAPAHDGVEQSRDQTGKGFSVYTSVARHPAATLAIGAIVAGAGLWWQRRRAA
;
A
#
# COMPACT_ATOMS: atom_id res chain seq x y z
N MET A 1 18.68 2.00 -21.87
CA MET A 1 19.34 2.45 -20.61
C MET A 1 18.54 1.92 -19.45
N SER A 2 19.17 1.43 -18.36
CA SER A 2 18.43 1.07 -17.15
C SER A 2 17.96 2.35 -16.46
N LEU A 3 16.69 2.45 -16.12
CA LEU A 3 16.13 3.56 -15.36
C LEU A 3 16.84 3.67 -14.01
N LYS A 4 17.42 4.84 -13.72
CA LYS A 4 18.07 5.13 -12.44
C LYS A 4 17.20 6.10 -11.66
N LEU A 5 16.68 5.67 -10.51
CA LEU A 5 15.93 6.51 -9.60
C LEU A 5 16.88 7.23 -8.64
N LYS A 6 16.49 8.43 -8.19
CA LYS A 6 17.27 9.22 -7.23
C LYS A 6 17.28 8.56 -5.83
N PRO A 7 18.27 8.82 -4.97
CA PRO A 7 18.19 8.51 -3.55
C PRO A 7 17.10 9.35 -2.87
N LEU A 8 16.60 8.92 -1.70
CA LEU A 8 15.43 9.52 -1.06
C LEU A 8 15.65 10.97 -0.65
N ASP A 9 16.84 11.33 -0.20
CA ASP A 9 17.24 12.69 0.19
C ASP A 9 17.27 13.70 -0.96
N GLN A 10 17.04 13.23 -2.18
CA GLN A 10 16.95 14.07 -3.40
C GLN A 10 15.57 13.97 -4.05
N GLN A 11 14.58 13.37 -3.38
CA GLN A 11 13.26 13.16 -3.95
C GLN A 11 12.19 14.06 -3.36
N VAL A 12 11.29 14.49 -4.22
CA VAL A 12 9.96 14.98 -3.86
C VAL A 12 8.97 13.83 -4.01
N ILE A 13 8.33 13.45 -2.91
CA ILE A 13 7.42 12.29 -2.83
C ILE A 13 6.01 12.75 -2.49
N VAL A 14 5.06 12.50 -3.37
CA VAL A 14 3.62 12.68 -3.10
C VAL A 14 3.06 11.39 -2.50
N ILE A 15 2.35 11.47 -1.36
CA ILE A 15 1.75 10.31 -0.69
C ILE A 15 0.27 10.57 -0.44
N THR A 16 -0.62 9.81 -1.09
CA THR A 16 -2.06 9.88 -0.83
C THR A 16 -2.47 8.96 0.33
N GLY A 17 -3.48 9.36 1.12
CA GLY A 17 -3.85 8.65 2.34
C GLY A 17 -2.76 8.72 3.40
N ALA A 18 -2.12 9.89 3.54
CA ALA A 18 -0.97 10.10 4.41
C ALA A 18 -1.34 10.33 5.89
N SER A 19 -2.63 10.47 6.22
CA SER A 19 -3.09 10.80 7.58
C SER A 19 -3.07 9.61 8.53
N SER A 20 -2.98 8.36 8.05
CA SER A 20 -2.99 7.18 8.93
C SER A 20 -2.29 5.95 8.31
N GLY A 21 -2.10 4.91 9.11
CA GLY A 21 -1.64 3.58 8.70
C GLY A 21 -0.38 3.60 7.84
N ILE A 22 -0.43 2.86 6.72
CA ILE A 22 0.72 2.70 5.81
C ILE A 22 1.20 4.06 5.26
N GLY A 23 0.27 4.97 4.90
CA GLY A 23 0.63 6.28 4.35
C GLY A 23 1.41 7.13 5.35
N LEU A 24 0.93 7.21 6.59
CA LEU A 24 1.58 7.94 7.67
C LEU A 24 2.96 7.37 8.01
N VAL A 25 3.07 6.05 8.17
CA VAL A 25 4.37 5.40 8.43
C VAL A 25 5.34 5.61 7.28
N THR A 26 4.84 5.60 6.03
CA THR A 26 5.66 5.88 4.85
C THR A 26 6.16 7.33 4.86
N ALA A 27 5.29 8.28 5.19
CA ALA A 27 5.65 9.70 5.28
C ALA A 27 6.74 9.92 6.35
N ARG A 28 6.53 9.42 7.57
CA ARG A 28 7.51 9.53 8.66
C ARG A 28 8.86 8.91 8.30
N LEU A 29 8.84 7.70 7.72
CA LEU A 29 10.06 7.00 7.34
C LEU A 29 10.78 7.69 6.15
N ALA A 30 10.04 8.28 5.21
CA ALA A 30 10.63 9.06 4.12
C ALA A 30 11.26 10.36 4.63
N ALA A 31 10.58 11.07 5.54
CA ALA A 31 11.11 12.29 6.18
C ALA A 31 12.43 12.03 6.91
N THR A 32 12.53 10.94 7.71
CA THR A 32 13.79 10.57 8.39
C THR A 32 14.94 10.23 7.44
N ARG A 33 14.63 10.02 6.14
CA ARG A 33 15.61 9.76 5.08
C ARG A 33 15.86 10.97 4.18
N GLY A 34 15.38 12.15 4.59
CA GLY A 34 15.63 13.43 3.94
C GLY A 34 14.76 13.73 2.72
N ALA A 35 13.72 12.96 2.44
CA ALA A 35 12.81 13.24 1.34
C ALA A 35 11.93 14.47 1.63
N GLN A 36 11.63 15.27 0.59
CA GLN A 36 10.64 16.33 0.62
C GLN A 36 9.25 15.72 0.33
N LEU A 37 8.24 16.07 1.13
CA LEU A 37 6.98 15.36 1.14
C LEU A 37 5.79 16.25 0.78
N VAL A 38 4.90 15.72 -0.05
CA VAL A 38 3.54 16.25 -0.24
C VAL A 38 2.56 15.22 0.32
N LEU A 39 1.94 15.55 1.45
CA LEU A 39 1.03 14.69 2.18
C LEU A 39 -0.41 15.01 1.78
N VAL A 40 -1.15 13.98 1.37
CA VAL A 40 -2.51 14.15 0.82
C VAL A 40 -3.48 13.27 1.60
N ALA A 41 -4.52 13.89 2.15
CA ALA A 41 -5.67 13.22 2.77
C ALA A 41 -6.88 14.17 2.76
N ARG A 42 -8.05 13.70 3.23
CA ARG A 42 -9.25 14.52 3.33
C ARG A 42 -9.29 15.40 4.59
N ASP A 43 -8.64 14.96 5.68
CA ASP A 43 -8.57 15.70 6.94
C ASP A 43 -7.37 16.66 6.93
N GLU A 44 -7.66 17.95 6.77
CA GLU A 44 -6.65 19.01 6.74
C GLU A 44 -5.96 19.20 8.10
N ASN A 45 -6.70 19.04 9.19
CA ASN A 45 -6.16 19.22 10.54
C ASN A 45 -5.14 18.12 10.87
N ALA A 46 -5.51 16.86 10.60
CA ALA A 46 -4.59 15.73 10.80
C ALA A 46 -3.32 15.87 9.94
N LEU A 47 -3.44 16.34 8.70
CA LEU A 47 -2.29 16.61 7.86
C LEU A 47 -1.41 17.74 8.43
N GLY A 48 -2.02 18.82 8.95
CA GLY A 48 -1.29 19.94 9.56
C GLY A 48 -0.47 19.50 10.77
N GLU A 49 -1.04 18.64 11.63
CA GLU A 49 -0.33 18.07 12.79
C GLU A 49 0.87 17.21 12.35
N ILE A 50 0.70 16.37 11.32
CA ILE A 50 1.77 15.52 10.77
C ILE A 50 2.89 16.36 10.14
N VAL A 51 2.54 17.41 9.40
CA VAL A 51 3.52 18.33 8.82
C VAL A 51 4.32 18.99 9.92
N ALA A 52 3.66 19.53 10.96
CA ALA A 52 4.34 20.15 12.09
C ALA A 52 5.28 19.18 12.82
N GLU A 53 4.88 17.92 13.01
CA GLU A 53 5.72 16.87 13.58
C GLU A 53 6.98 16.63 12.73
N ILE A 54 6.82 16.50 11.41
CA ILE A 54 7.94 16.26 10.49
C ILE A 54 8.90 17.46 10.46
N GLU A 55 8.38 18.68 10.42
CA GLU A 55 9.21 19.90 10.43
C GLU A 55 9.95 20.09 11.75
N GLN A 56 9.32 19.81 12.88
CA GLN A 56 9.98 19.83 14.21
C GLN A 56 11.12 18.81 14.29
N ALA A 57 11.00 17.68 13.57
CA ALA A 57 12.07 16.68 13.46
C ALA A 57 13.15 17.05 12.41
N GLY A 58 13.06 18.24 11.78
CA GLY A 58 14.01 18.72 10.78
C GLY A 58 13.77 18.22 9.35
N GLY A 59 12.62 17.59 9.07
CA GLY A 59 12.18 17.20 7.73
C GLY A 59 11.46 18.34 6.99
N GLU A 60 11.07 18.09 5.74
CA GLU A 60 10.32 19.05 4.92
C GLU A 60 9.04 18.38 4.38
N ALA A 61 7.88 18.93 4.74
CA ALA A 61 6.58 18.41 4.33
C ALA A 61 5.61 19.54 3.97
N TYR A 62 4.65 19.23 3.10
CA TYR A 62 3.58 20.14 2.69
C TYR A 62 2.25 19.39 2.64
N ALA A 63 1.23 19.92 3.27
CA ALA A 63 -0.10 19.33 3.32
C ALA A 63 -1.00 19.83 2.17
N VAL A 64 -1.75 18.90 1.55
CA VAL A 64 -2.81 19.25 0.59
C VAL A 64 -4.06 18.44 0.91
N ALA A 65 -5.10 19.10 1.41
CA ALA A 65 -6.39 18.48 1.63
C ALA A 65 -7.07 18.16 0.29
N ALA A 66 -7.34 16.88 0.03
CA ALA A 66 -7.97 16.43 -1.21
C ALA A 66 -8.67 15.08 -1.04
N ASP A 67 -9.84 14.93 -1.70
CA ASP A 67 -10.43 13.62 -1.99
C ASP A 67 -9.83 13.08 -3.29
N VAL A 68 -9.20 11.91 -3.22
CA VAL A 68 -8.60 11.28 -4.40
C VAL A 68 -9.64 10.84 -5.43
N GLY A 69 -10.89 10.68 -5.03
CA GLY A 69 -12.02 10.41 -5.92
C GLY A 69 -12.44 11.62 -6.78
N ASP A 70 -11.95 12.82 -6.48
CA ASP A 70 -12.15 14.05 -7.28
C ASP A 70 -10.93 14.29 -8.18
N PRO A 71 -11.06 14.15 -9.52
CA PRO A 71 -9.95 14.31 -10.44
C PRO A 71 -9.37 15.74 -10.41
N GLU A 72 -10.19 16.77 -10.22
CA GLU A 72 -9.71 18.14 -10.15
C GLU A 72 -8.92 18.40 -8.87
N ALA A 73 -9.34 17.81 -7.75
CA ALA A 73 -8.60 17.90 -6.50
C ALA A 73 -7.21 17.25 -6.64
N VAL A 74 -7.12 16.07 -7.28
CA VAL A 74 -5.83 15.40 -7.51
C VAL A 74 -4.93 16.19 -8.47
N GLN A 75 -5.51 16.82 -9.50
CA GLN A 75 -4.76 17.74 -10.36
C GLN A 75 -4.25 18.98 -9.60
N ARG A 76 -5.04 19.49 -8.63
CA ARG A 76 -4.55 20.56 -7.73
C ARG A 76 -3.35 20.09 -6.90
N VAL A 77 -3.39 18.87 -6.35
CA VAL A 77 -2.24 18.28 -5.62
C VAL A 77 -0.97 18.32 -6.48
N ALA A 78 -1.05 17.87 -7.74
CA ALA A 78 0.09 17.88 -8.66
C ALA A 78 0.65 19.28 -8.88
N ARG A 79 -0.23 20.26 -9.12
CA ARG A 79 0.20 21.66 -9.27
C ARG A 79 0.83 22.23 -8.00
N HIS A 80 0.28 21.94 -6.82
CA HIS A 80 0.85 22.38 -5.54
C HIS A 80 2.22 21.75 -5.28
N ALA A 81 2.40 20.46 -5.60
CA ALA A 81 3.68 19.78 -5.48
C ALA A 81 4.77 20.47 -6.33
N VAL A 82 4.47 20.74 -7.60
CA VAL A 82 5.39 21.44 -8.50
C VAL A 82 5.62 22.89 -8.07
N ALA A 83 4.59 23.63 -7.66
CA ALA A 83 4.73 25.01 -7.19
C ALA A 83 5.60 25.11 -5.93
N ARG A 84 5.53 24.12 -5.03
CA ARG A 84 6.26 24.11 -3.75
C ARG A 84 7.71 23.62 -3.90
N PHE A 85 7.94 22.58 -4.72
CA PHE A 85 9.22 21.86 -4.78
C PHE A 85 9.85 21.83 -6.19
N GLY A 86 9.16 22.35 -7.19
CA GLY A 86 9.66 22.43 -8.57
C GLY A 86 9.44 21.18 -9.41
N HIS A 87 9.31 20.01 -8.81
CA HIS A 87 9.17 18.72 -9.50
C HIS A 87 8.52 17.67 -8.60
N VAL A 88 8.30 16.46 -9.17
CA VAL A 88 7.89 15.26 -8.44
C VAL A 88 8.73 14.08 -8.94
N ASP A 89 9.36 13.34 -8.04
CA ASP A 89 10.17 12.15 -8.36
C ASP A 89 9.41 10.84 -8.09
N THR A 90 8.55 10.84 -7.07
CA THR A 90 7.77 9.65 -6.70
C THR A 90 6.34 10.04 -6.37
N TRP A 91 5.39 9.27 -6.91
CA TRP A 91 3.97 9.39 -6.57
C TRP A 91 3.47 8.07 -6.00
N VAL A 92 2.91 8.13 -4.76
CA VAL A 92 2.38 6.95 -4.05
C VAL A 92 0.86 7.03 -3.97
N ASN A 93 0.18 6.21 -4.77
CA ASN A 93 -1.25 5.97 -4.66
C ASN A 93 -1.47 4.97 -3.50
N ASN A 94 -1.78 5.48 -2.31
CA ASN A 94 -1.99 4.66 -1.12
C ASN A 94 -3.39 4.85 -0.51
N ALA A 95 -4.07 5.96 -0.74
CA ALA A 95 -5.40 6.20 -0.21
C ALA A 95 -6.36 5.03 -0.50
N GLY A 96 -7.16 4.65 0.52
CA GLY A 96 -8.12 3.58 0.38
C GLY A 96 -9.03 3.44 1.59
N VAL A 97 -10.23 2.91 1.36
CA VAL A 97 -11.26 2.62 2.34
C VAL A 97 -11.72 1.17 2.23
N ALA A 98 -12.39 0.67 3.27
CA ALA A 98 -12.89 -0.70 3.31
C ALA A 98 -14.37 -0.75 3.75
N ILE A 99 -15.06 -1.81 3.30
CA ILE A 99 -16.41 -2.17 3.76
C ILE A 99 -16.36 -3.63 4.21
N TYR A 100 -16.88 -3.89 5.40
CA TYR A 100 -17.13 -5.23 5.92
C TYR A 100 -18.61 -5.52 5.81
N ALA A 101 -18.98 -6.27 4.78
CA ALA A 101 -20.36 -6.68 4.48
C ALA A 101 -20.36 -7.93 3.59
N ARG A 102 -21.47 -8.67 3.59
CA ARG A 102 -21.74 -9.62 2.51
C ARG A 102 -22.00 -8.83 1.22
N LEU A 103 -21.55 -9.35 0.07
CA LEU A 103 -21.64 -8.62 -1.20
C LEU A 103 -23.06 -8.15 -1.53
N LEU A 104 -24.05 -9.02 -1.33
CA LEU A 104 -25.45 -8.71 -1.66
C LEU A 104 -26.14 -7.82 -0.62
N ASP A 105 -25.54 -7.65 0.56
CA ASP A 105 -26.04 -6.80 1.62
C ASP A 105 -25.38 -5.41 1.63
N THR A 106 -24.41 -5.18 0.73
CA THR A 106 -23.74 -3.89 0.58
C THR A 106 -24.59 -2.97 -0.31
N PRO A 107 -25.00 -1.78 0.15
CA PRO A 107 -25.70 -0.78 -0.68
C PRO A 107 -24.87 -0.39 -1.92
N VAL A 108 -25.55 -0.12 -3.04
CA VAL A 108 -24.90 0.21 -4.31
C VAL A 108 -24.11 1.51 -4.22
N ASP A 109 -24.64 2.53 -3.56
CA ASP A 109 -23.97 3.81 -3.33
C ASP A 109 -22.67 3.68 -2.50
N GLU A 110 -22.63 2.73 -1.56
CA GLU A 110 -21.41 2.41 -0.82
C GLU A 110 -20.37 1.68 -1.69
N HIS A 111 -20.82 0.78 -2.59
CA HIS A 111 -19.94 0.20 -3.62
C HIS A 111 -19.34 1.29 -4.50
N GLU A 112 -20.15 2.22 -5.00
CA GLU A 112 -19.72 3.33 -5.86
C GLU A 112 -18.71 4.21 -5.12
N GLN A 113 -18.98 4.59 -3.87
CA GLN A 113 -18.09 5.41 -3.07
C GLN A 113 -16.76 4.71 -2.79
N LEU A 114 -16.79 3.40 -2.48
CA LEU A 114 -15.57 2.62 -2.29
C LEU A 114 -14.74 2.56 -3.58
N PHE A 115 -15.37 2.33 -4.73
CA PHE A 115 -14.68 2.35 -6.02
C PHE A 115 -14.16 3.74 -6.37
N ARG A 116 -14.92 4.80 -6.05
CA ARG A 116 -14.49 6.18 -6.24
C ARG A 116 -13.16 6.46 -5.54
N THR A 117 -13.03 6.04 -4.29
CA THR A 117 -11.77 6.19 -3.55
C THR A 117 -10.69 5.22 -4.01
N ASN A 118 -10.98 3.91 -4.01
CA ASN A 118 -9.97 2.86 -4.16
C ASN A 118 -9.47 2.70 -5.60
N TYR A 119 -10.36 2.84 -6.58
CA TYR A 119 -10.04 2.63 -8.00
C TYR A 119 -9.88 3.95 -8.74
N PHE A 120 -10.91 4.81 -8.75
CA PHE A 120 -10.80 6.10 -9.44
C PHE A 120 -9.77 7.02 -8.81
N GLY A 121 -9.56 6.95 -7.49
CA GLY A 121 -8.43 7.65 -6.84
C GLY A 121 -7.06 7.25 -7.39
N VAL A 122 -6.87 5.97 -7.72
CA VAL A 122 -5.65 5.49 -8.40
C VAL A 122 -5.59 5.99 -9.85
N VAL A 123 -6.70 5.93 -10.58
CA VAL A 123 -6.79 6.46 -11.96
C VAL A 123 -6.42 7.94 -12.00
N ASN A 124 -7.03 8.74 -11.11
CA ASN A 124 -6.76 10.18 -11.00
C ASN A 124 -5.30 10.46 -10.61
N GLY A 125 -4.77 9.72 -9.63
CA GLY A 125 -3.37 9.84 -9.23
C GLY A 125 -2.39 9.51 -10.37
N CYS A 126 -2.66 8.44 -11.13
CA CYS A 126 -1.86 8.11 -12.31
C CYS A 126 -1.95 9.19 -13.40
N ALA A 127 -3.15 9.71 -13.67
CA ALA A 127 -3.35 10.78 -14.66
C ALA A 127 -2.62 12.08 -14.29
N ALA A 128 -2.52 12.40 -12.99
CA ALA A 128 -1.80 13.57 -12.51
C ALA A 128 -0.27 13.33 -12.46
N ALA A 129 0.17 12.14 -12.06
CA ALA A 129 1.58 11.83 -11.85
C ALA A 129 2.34 11.56 -13.16
N VAL A 130 1.76 10.81 -14.10
CA VAL A 130 2.47 10.36 -15.31
C VAL A 130 3.04 11.50 -16.13
N PRO A 131 2.34 12.62 -16.41
CA PRO A 131 2.94 13.75 -17.10
C PRO A 131 4.19 14.29 -16.41
N LEU A 132 4.15 14.49 -15.09
CA LEU A 132 5.27 15.00 -14.30
C LEU A 132 6.47 14.03 -14.28
N LEU A 133 6.20 12.76 -14.10
CA LEU A 133 7.24 11.71 -14.07
C LEU A 133 7.87 11.46 -15.45
N ARG A 134 7.16 11.77 -16.55
CA ARG A 134 7.73 11.68 -17.92
C ARG A 134 8.85 12.69 -18.16
N GLU A 135 8.78 13.86 -17.56
CA GLU A 135 9.75 14.95 -17.79
C GLU A 135 11.13 14.63 -17.23
N HIS A 136 11.19 14.04 -16.04
CA HIS A 136 12.44 13.87 -15.28
C HIS A 136 12.78 12.42 -14.97
N GLY A 137 11.89 11.50 -15.29
CA GLY A 137 11.93 10.14 -14.80
C GLY A 137 11.45 10.04 -13.36
N GLY A 138 11.05 8.83 -12.91
CA GLY A 138 10.61 8.68 -11.53
C GLY A 138 9.88 7.38 -11.25
N ALA A 139 9.24 7.30 -10.07
CA ALA A 139 8.51 6.12 -9.62
C ALA A 139 7.02 6.41 -9.41
N LEU A 140 6.17 5.58 -10.02
CA LEU A 140 4.73 5.51 -9.77
C LEU A 140 4.44 4.24 -8.96
N ILE A 141 4.07 4.40 -7.70
CA ILE A 141 3.88 3.30 -6.76
C ILE A 141 2.42 3.24 -6.35
N THR A 142 1.80 2.07 -6.46
CA THR A 142 0.40 1.88 -6.06
C THR A 142 0.30 0.80 -5.00
N VAL A 143 -0.36 1.13 -3.89
CA VAL A 143 -0.66 0.19 -2.81
C VAL A 143 -2.00 -0.49 -3.09
N ALA A 144 -1.92 -1.75 -3.53
CA ALA A 144 -3.08 -2.62 -3.72
C ALA A 144 -3.39 -3.44 -2.44
N SER A 145 -3.45 -4.76 -2.56
CA SER A 145 -3.63 -5.73 -1.48
C SER A 145 -3.42 -7.14 -2.04
N ILE A 146 -3.20 -8.14 -1.19
CA ILE A 146 -3.35 -9.55 -1.56
C ILE A 146 -4.78 -9.87 -2.02
N ALA A 147 -5.78 -9.11 -1.55
CA ALA A 147 -7.17 -9.20 -2.02
C ALA A 147 -7.34 -8.86 -3.51
N ALA A 148 -6.33 -8.34 -4.18
CA ALA A 148 -6.27 -8.19 -5.64
C ALA A 148 -5.97 -9.50 -6.40
N GLY A 149 -5.80 -10.62 -5.71
CA GLY A 149 -5.46 -11.92 -6.30
C GLY A 149 -6.20 -13.11 -5.70
N MET A 150 -7.15 -12.88 -4.79
CA MET A 150 -7.95 -13.92 -4.16
C MET A 150 -9.31 -13.39 -3.70
N PRO A 151 -10.36 -14.23 -3.59
CA PRO A 151 -11.62 -13.83 -2.97
C PRO A 151 -11.44 -13.53 -1.48
N SER A 152 -12.21 -12.55 -0.98
CA SER A 152 -12.20 -12.15 0.43
C SER A 152 -13.65 -12.05 0.93
N PRO A 153 -14.22 -13.10 1.51
CA PRO A 153 -15.55 -13.04 2.13
C PRO A 153 -15.65 -11.88 3.11
N LEU A 154 -16.81 -11.23 3.17
CA LEU A 154 -17.10 -10.03 3.96
C LEU A 154 -16.34 -8.77 3.55
N MET A 155 -15.37 -8.86 2.66
CA MET A 155 -14.67 -7.72 2.05
C MET A 155 -14.77 -7.76 0.51
N GLY A 156 -15.88 -8.27 -0.03
CA GLY A 156 -16.01 -8.52 -1.47
C GLY A 156 -15.93 -7.26 -2.32
N ALA A 157 -16.57 -6.15 -1.91
CA ALA A 157 -16.46 -4.85 -2.58
C ALA A 157 -15.01 -4.33 -2.61
N TYR A 158 -14.31 -4.44 -1.48
CA TYR A 158 -12.89 -4.09 -1.38
C TYR A 158 -12.03 -4.96 -2.30
N ALA A 159 -12.21 -6.28 -2.27
CA ALA A 159 -11.47 -7.20 -3.14
C ALA A 159 -11.69 -6.88 -4.63
N ALA A 160 -12.94 -6.64 -5.05
CA ALA A 160 -13.26 -6.23 -6.41
C ALA A 160 -12.51 -4.95 -6.83
N SER A 161 -12.52 -3.93 -5.97
CA SER A 161 -11.79 -2.68 -6.24
C SER A 161 -10.27 -2.89 -6.37
N LYS A 162 -9.67 -3.76 -5.54
CA LYS A 162 -8.23 -4.04 -5.60
C LYS A 162 -7.85 -4.92 -6.79
N HIS A 163 -8.73 -5.81 -7.28
CA HIS A 163 -8.56 -6.49 -8.58
C HIS A 163 -8.58 -5.49 -9.74
N ALA A 164 -9.52 -4.53 -9.73
CA ALA A 164 -9.57 -3.47 -10.75
C ALA A 164 -8.28 -2.63 -10.75
N VAL A 165 -7.79 -2.21 -9.57
CA VAL A 165 -6.51 -1.50 -9.43
C VAL A 165 -5.36 -2.30 -10.01
N LYS A 166 -5.27 -3.61 -9.70
CA LYS A 166 -4.20 -4.45 -10.23
C LYS A 166 -4.25 -4.52 -11.75
N GLY A 167 -5.43 -4.76 -12.34
CA GLY A 167 -5.62 -4.80 -13.80
C GLY A 167 -5.20 -3.49 -14.47
N TYR A 168 -5.62 -2.36 -13.88
CA TYR A 168 -5.29 -1.02 -14.38
C TYR A 168 -3.76 -0.77 -14.35
N ILE A 169 -3.10 -1.02 -13.22
CA ILE A 169 -1.66 -0.78 -13.07
C ILE A 169 -0.81 -1.73 -13.93
N ASP A 170 -1.23 -2.99 -14.09
CA ASP A 170 -0.52 -3.93 -14.97
C ASP A 170 -0.61 -3.50 -16.43
N THR A 171 -1.76 -2.96 -16.88
CA THR A 171 -1.97 -2.41 -18.24
C THR A 171 -1.18 -1.12 -18.42
N LEU A 172 -1.32 -0.15 -17.51
CA LEU A 172 -0.61 1.13 -17.59
C LEU A 172 0.92 0.92 -17.67
N ARG A 173 1.45 -0.06 -16.93
CA ARG A 173 2.87 -0.40 -17.01
C ARG A 173 3.27 -0.85 -18.42
N ALA A 174 2.45 -1.68 -19.07
CA ALA A 174 2.72 -2.15 -20.43
C ALA A 174 2.69 -1.00 -21.45
N GLU A 175 1.74 -0.08 -21.33
CA GLU A 175 1.63 1.11 -22.18
C GLU A 175 2.84 2.04 -21.99
N LEU A 176 3.23 2.33 -20.75
CA LEU A 176 4.40 3.18 -20.46
C LEU A 176 5.72 2.54 -20.92
N LEU A 177 5.83 1.22 -20.88
CA LEU A 177 6.97 0.49 -21.47
C LEU A 177 6.97 0.59 -23.00
N GLN A 178 5.81 0.49 -23.67
CA GLN A 178 5.67 0.70 -25.11
C GLN A 178 6.13 2.09 -25.52
N ASP A 179 5.77 3.11 -24.73
CA ASP A 179 6.17 4.50 -24.94
C ASP A 179 7.63 4.76 -24.56
N SER A 180 8.37 3.80 -24.05
CA SER A 180 9.71 3.99 -23.49
C SER A 180 9.78 5.09 -22.43
N ALA A 181 8.68 5.29 -21.68
CA ALA A 181 8.60 6.30 -20.64
C ALA A 181 9.60 6.01 -19.50
N PRO A 182 10.34 7.00 -18.99
CA PRO A 182 11.33 6.81 -17.93
C PRO A 182 10.66 6.66 -16.54
N ILE A 183 9.63 5.82 -16.42
CA ILE A 183 8.82 5.66 -15.22
C ILE A 183 8.87 4.22 -14.71
N SER A 184 9.27 4.05 -13.45
CA SER A 184 9.14 2.77 -12.75
C SER A 184 7.72 2.61 -12.20
N VAL A 185 6.94 1.65 -12.69
CA VAL A 185 5.57 1.39 -12.21
C VAL A 185 5.56 0.19 -11.29
N SER A 186 5.30 0.42 -10.00
CA SER A 186 5.33 -0.60 -8.95
C SER A 186 3.96 -0.85 -8.34
N LEU A 187 3.64 -2.13 -8.09
CA LEU A 187 2.44 -2.55 -7.36
C LEU A 187 2.84 -3.21 -6.04
N ILE A 188 2.55 -2.57 -4.92
CA ILE A 188 2.75 -3.13 -3.59
C ILE A 188 1.47 -3.83 -3.14
N GLN A 189 1.59 -5.09 -2.75
CA GLN A 189 0.45 -5.92 -2.34
C GLN A 189 0.62 -6.35 -0.88
N PRO A 190 0.16 -5.53 0.09
CA PRO A 190 0.20 -5.89 1.48
C PRO A 190 -0.71 -7.11 1.78
N SER A 191 -0.26 -7.95 2.71
CA SER A 191 -1.06 -8.96 3.42
C SER A 191 -1.94 -8.29 4.47
N GLY A 192 -2.34 -8.97 5.53
CA GLY A 192 -2.92 -8.33 6.70
C GLY A 192 -1.87 -7.44 7.38
N ILE A 193 -2.13 -6.14 7.44
CA ILE A 193 -1.23 -5.14 8.05
C ILE A 193 -1.94 -4.46 9.21
N ASP A 194 -1.27 -4.37 10.34
CA ASP A 194 -1.75 -3.73 11.55
C ASP A 194 -1.91 -2.21 11.35
N THR A 195 -3.07 -1.84 10.83
CA THR A 195 -3.45 -0.45 10.56
C THR A 195 -4.88 -0.22 11.03
N PRO A 196 -5.32 1.03 11.24
CA PRO A 196 -6.69 1.32 11.66
C PRO A 196 -7.75 1.07 10.56
N VAL A 197 -7.39 0.49 9.41
CA VAL A 197 -8.31 0.27 8.27
C VAL A 197 -9.58 -0.49 8.65
N ALA A 198 -9.50 -1.49 9.53
CA ALA A 198 -10.67 -2.23 9.99
C ALA A 198 -11.53 -1.40 10.97
N GLU A 199 -10.91 -0.56 11.78
CA GLU A 199 -11.59 0.34 12.73
C GLU A 199 -12.35 1.45 12.00
N HIS A 200 -11.78 1.95 10.90
CA HIS A 200 -12.36 3.00 10.06
C HIS A 200 -13.34 2.47 9.01
N ALA A 201 -13.45 1.16 8.84
CA ALA A 201 -14.27 0.57 7.79
C ALA A 201 -15.78 0.74 8.06
N ARG A 202 -16.56 0.96 7.00
CA ARG A 202 -18.00 0.76 7.02
C ARG A 202 -18.29 -0.71 7.34
N ASN A 203 -19.22 -0.97 8.26
CA ASN A 203 -19.45 -2.32 8.77
C ASN A 203 -20.96 -2.64 8.86
N HIS A 204 -21.38 -3.67 8.12
CA HIS A 204 -22.74 -4.19 8.08
C HIS A 204 -22.89 -5.61 8.68
N VAL A 205 -21.79 -6.18 9.20
CA VAL A 205 -21.79 -7.60 9.62
C VAL A 205 -22.03 -7.80 11.13
N GLY A 206 -22.19 -6.72 11.89
CA GLY A 206 -22.30 -6.80 13.36
C GLY A 206 -20.94 -7.16 14.00
N GLY A 207 -20.74 -6.75 15.24
CA GLY A 207 -19.45 -6.92 15.91
C GLY A 207 -18.35 -5.99 15.37
N LYS A 208 -17.13 -6.10 15.91
CA LYS A 208 -16.00 -5.29 15.48
C LYS A 208 -15.26 -5.94 14.31
N ALA A 209 -15.10 -5.20 13.20
CA ALA A 209 -14.26 -5.63 12.09
C ALA A 209 -12.79 -5.73 12.53
N ARG A 210 -12.10 -6.76 12.05
CA ARG A 210 -10.67 -6.98 12.31
C ARG A 210 -9.96 -7.57 11.10
N ILE A 211 -8.66 -7.41 11.06
CA ILE A 211 -7.81 -8.07 10.09
C ILE A 211 -7.60 -9.52 10.54
N PRO A 212 -7.80 -10.53 9.69
CA PRO A 212 -7.56 -11.93 10.04
C PRO A 212 -6.13 -12.18 10.54
N PRO A 213 -5.89 -13.18 11.40
CA PRO A 213 -4.57 -13.47 11.95
C PRO A 213 -3.45 -13.63 10.94
N LEU A 214 -2.20 -13.50 11.39
CA LEU A 214 -0.97 -13.31 10.63
C LEU A 214 -0.84 -11.89 10.08
N VAL A 215 -1.06 -10.94 10.98
CA VAL A 215 -0.91 -9.50 10.73
C VAL A 215 0.58 -9.11 10.80
N TYR A 216 0.99 -8.18 9.94
CA TYR A 216 2.34 -7.63 9.88
C TYR A 216 2.34 -6.14 10.19
N ASP A 217 3.49 -5.60 10.61
CA ASP A 217 3.63 -4.20 10.95
C ASP A 217 3.68 -3.28 9.71
N PRO A 218 3.08 -2.08 9.78
CA PRO A 218 3.11 -1.09 8.69
C PRO A 218 4.52 -0.72 8.20
N PRO A 219 5.58 -0.62 9.02
CA PRO A 219 6.93 -0.32 8.57
C PRO A 219 7.49 -1.29 7.51
N LEU A 220 7.01 -2.54 7.46
CA LEU A 220 7.41 -3.48 6.41
C LEU A 220 6.90 -3.04 5.03
N VAL A 221 5.68 -2.48 4.98
CA VAL A 221 5.09 -1.97 3.74
C VAL A 221 5.74 -0.64 3.36
N ALA A 222 5.89 0.28 4.32
CA ALA A 222 6.59 1.54 4.12
C ALA A 222 8.01 1.33 3.56
N GLY A 223 8.75 0.38 4.13
CA GLY A 223 10.06 0.01 3.62
C GLY A 223 10.03 -0.51 2.17
N ALA A 224 9.01 -1.31 1.79
CA ALA A 224 8.86 -1.79 0.41
C ALA A 224 8.49 -0.66 -0.56
N ILE A 225 7.67 0.30 -0.14
CA ILE A 225 7.35 1.51 -0.91
C ILE A 225 8.63 2.33 -1.17
N LEU A 226 9.42 2.62 -0.13
CA LEU A 226 10.64 3.42 -0.26
C LEU A 226 11.75 2.70 -1.03
N ASP A 227 11.81 1.37 -0.96
CA ASP A 227 12.69 0.60 -1.84
C ASP A 227 12.28 0.73 -3.31
N ALA A 228 10.96 0.70 -3.62
CA ALA A 228 10.46 0.89 -4.96
C ALA A 228 10.63 2.33 -5.48
N ALA A 229 10.71 3.33 -4.58
CA ALA A 229 11.03 4.71 -4.90
C ALA A 229 12.51 4.91 -5.31
N THR A 230 13.41 4.02 -4.89
CA THR A 230 14.86 4.13 -5.18
C THR A 230 15.39 3.09 -6.16
N ARG A 231 14.64 2.03 -6.40
CA ARG A 231 15.01 0.92 -7.29
C ARG A 231 13.83 0.47 -8.15
N PRO A 232 13.96 0.45 -9.48
CA PRO A 232 12.89 -0.03 -10.35
C PRO A 232 12.44 -1.43 -9.94
N THR A 233 11.16 -1.55 -9.60
CA THR A 233 10.57 -2.80 -9.09
C THR A 233 9.18 -2.98 -9.71
N ARG A 234 8.88 -4.17 -10.28
CA ARG A 234 7.54 -4.45 -10.82
C ARG A 234 6.48 -4.51 -9.72
N GLY A 235 6.81 -5.10 -8.59
CA GLY A 235 5.91 -5.20 -7.44
C GLY A 235 6.41 -6.15 -6.37
N VAL A 236 5.88 -5.97 -5.17
CA VAL A 236 6.23 -6.74 -3.98
C VAL A 236 4.97 -7.12 -3.22
N THR A 237 4.81 -8.40 -2.89
CA THR A 237 3.87 -8.81 -1.85
C THR A 237 4.54 -8.65 -0.48
N VAL A 238 3.91 -7.93 0.44
CA VAL A 238 4.43 -7.77 1.81
C VAL A 238 3.68 -8.70 2.75
N GLY A 239 4.41 -9.66 3.34
CA GLY A 239 3.84 -10.72 4.19
C GLY A 239 3.76 -12.07 3.47
N GLY A 240 4.59 -13.03 3.91
CA GLY A 240 4.70 -14.36 3.29
C GLY A 240 3.41 -15.19 3.39
N ALA A 241 2.65 -15.03 4.48
CA ALA A 241 1.37 -15.70 4.64
C ALA A 241 0.36 -15.30 3.54
N GLY A 242 0.26 -13.99 3.24
CA GLY A 242 -0.61 -13.52 2.16
C GLY A 242 -0.16 -14.00 0.79
N LYS A 243 1.15 -14.06 0.54
CA LYS A 243 1.67 -14.64 -0.72
C LYS A 243 1.25 -16.10 -0.88
N ALA A 244 1.34 -16.89 0.19
CA ALA A 244 0.90 -18.29 0.18
C ALA A 244 -0.61 -18.42 -0.07
N GLN A 245 -1.43 -17.54 0.52
CA GLN A 245 -2.88 -17.52 0.30
C GLN A 245 -3.23 -17.21 -1.17
N VAL A 246 -2.58 -16.22 -1.78
CA VAL A 246 -2.78 -15.88 -3.20
C VAL A 246 -2.39 -17.05 -4.10
N LEU A 247 -1.25 -17.70 -3.86
CA LEU A 247 -0.83 -18.87 -4.61
C LEU A 247 -1.82 -20.03 -4.45
N PHE A 248 -2.31 -20.26 -3.24
CA PHE A 248 -3.32 -21.28 -2.98
C PHE A 248 -4.63 -21.00 -3.73
N ALA A 249 -5.13 -19.75 -3.70
CA ALA A 249 -6.32 -19.35 -4.43
C ALA A 249 -6.17 -19.53 -5.96
N GLN A 250 -4.98 -19.26 -6.50
CA GLN A 250 -4.72 -19.37 -7.94
C GLN A 250 -4.56 -20.81 -8.43
N HIS A 251 -3.99 -21.71 -7.62
CA HIS A 251 -3.68 -23.09 -8.05
C HIS A 251 -4.72 -24.11 -7.60
N ALA A 252 -5.50 -23.82 -6.56
CA ALA A 252 -6.57 -24.70 -6.08
C ALA A 252 -7.83 -23.88 -5.70
N PRO A 253 -8.45 -23.15 -6.66
CA PRO A 253 -9.52 -22.19 -6.38
C PRO A 253 -10.72 -22.81 -5.66
N ALA A 254 -11.22 -23.95 -6.11
CA ALA A 254 -12.38 -24.60 -5.50
C ALA A 254 -12.15 -25.04 -4.05
N LEU A 255 -10.92 -25.41 -3.71
CA LEU A 255 -10.57 -25.73 -2.31
C LEU A 255 -10.40 -24.44 -1.49
N PHE A 256 -9.78 -23.41 -2.08
CA PHE A 256 -9.64 -22.11 -1.44
C PHE A 256 -11.00 -21.49 -1.09
N ASP A 257 -11.99 -21.57 -1.99
CA ASP A 257 -13.34 -21.03 -1.75
C ASP A 257 -13.98 -21.65 -0.51
N ARG A 258 -13.84 -22.98 -0.31
CA ARG A 258 -14.34 -23.67 0.89
C ARG A 258 -13.62 -23.22 2.15
N VAL A 259 -12.30 -23.10 2.09
CA VAL A 259 -11.48 -22.62 3.23
C VAL A 259 -11.80 -21.18 3.57
N ALA A 260 -11.93 -20.30 2.56
CA ALA A 260 -12.29 -18.90 2.73
C ALA A 260 -13.68 -18.72 3.35
N ALA A 261 -14.67 -19.54 2.92
CA ALA A 261 -16.01 -19.53 3.47
C ALA A 261 -16.01 -19.88 4.97
N LEU A 262 -15.28 -20.91 5.37
CA LEU A 262 -15.12 -21.31 6.78
C LEU A 262 -14.33 -20.25 7.59
N GLY A 263 -13.33 -19.60 6.98
CA GLY A 263 -12.50 -18.59 7.60
C GLY A 263 -13.16 -17.20 7.74
N SER A 264 -14.36 -17.00 7.22
CA SER A 264 -15.04 -15.69 7.21
C SER A 264 -15.26 -15.13 8.63
N ALA A 265 -15.51 -15.99 9.63
CA ALA A 265 -15.64 -15.59 11.03
C ALA A 265 -14.37 -14.92 11.61
N LEU A 266 -13.19 -15.10 10.99
CA LEU A 266 -11.95 -14.49 11.44
C LEU A 266 -11.90 -12.97 11.14
N PHE A 267 -12.79 -12.45 10.32
CA PHE A 267 -12.87 -11.03 9.99
C PHE A 267 -13.65 -10.19 11.00
N ILE A 268 -14.28 -10.82 11.99
CA ILE A 268 -15.16 -10.14 12.94
C ILE A 268 -14.87 -10.63 14.36
N ASP A 269 -14.93 -9.72 15.31
CA ASP A 269 -15.06 -10.00 16.72
C ASP A 269 -16.52 -9.75 17.16
N PRO A 270 -17.32 -10.80 17.36
CA PRO A 270 -18.73 -10.65 17.69
C PRO A 270 -18.96 -10.13 19.12
N THR A 271 -17.93 -10.13 19.97
CA THR A 271 -18.04 -9.72 21.38
C THR A 271 -17.85 -8.23 21.58
N ARG A 272 -17.46 -7.49 20.51
CA ARG A 272 -17.14 -6.05 20.56
C ARG A 272 -17.93 -5.29 19.51
N ASN A 273 -18.20 -4.02 19.76
CA ASN A 273 -18.86 -3.15 18.81
C ASN A 273 -17.86 -2.45 17.90
N GLN A 274 -18.26 -2.19 16.64
CA GLN A 274 -17.50 -1.38 15.70
C GLN A 274 -17.42 0.07 16.23
N PRO A 275 -16.23 0.69 16.26
CA PRO A 275 -16.10 2.13 16.48
C PRO A 275 -16.86 2.93 15.41
N ARG A 276 -17.34 4.10 15.78
CA ARG A 276 -17.98 5.06 14.86
C ARG A 276 -17.40 6.44 15.11
N PRO A 277 -17.34 7.33 14.08
CA PRO A 277 -17.78 7.13 12.68
C PRO A 277 -16.79 6.32 11.84
N ASP A 278 -17.27 5.77 10.71
CA ASP A 278 -16.41 5.19 9.64
C ASP A 278 -15.90 6.29 8.70
N ASN A 279 -14.95 5.90 7.81
CA ASN A 279 -14.32 6.85 6.89
C ASN A 279 -14.77 6.71 5.42
N LEU A 280 -15.88 6.04 5.12
CA LEU A 280 -16.30 5.79 3.74
C LEU A 280 -16.66 7.11 3.02
N PHE A 281 -17.54 7.90 3.60
CA PHE A 281 -18.03 9.16 3.01
C PHE A 281 -17.34 10.41 3.57
N ALA A 282 -16.93 10.39 4.83
CA ALA A 282 -16.29 11.51 5.50
C ALA A 282 -14.95 11.08 6.10
N PRO A 283 -13.97 11.98 6.29
CA PRO A 283 -12.73 11.62 6.97
C PRO A 283 -13.02 11.19 8.42
N ALA A 284 -12.35 10.14 8.89
CA ALA A 284 -12.20 9.89 10.32
C ALA A 284 -11.01 10.73 10.82
N HIS A 285 -11.06 11.15 12.09
CA HIS A 285 -9.88 11.78 12.71
C HIS A 285 -8.76 10.76 12.81
N ASP A 286 -7.61 11.10 12.24
CA ASP A 286 -6.50 10.18 12.02
C ASP A 286 -5.25 10.59 12.83
N GLY A 287 -4.06 10.28 12.39
CA GLY A 287 -2.81 10.44 13.13
C GLY A 287 -2.32 9.13 13.76
N VAL A 288 -3.00 8.00 13.46
CA VAL A 288 -2.73 6.69 14.05
C VAL A 288 -2.11 5.74 13.02
N GLU A 289 -0.98 5.13 13.37
CA GLU A 289 -0.26 4.20 12.50
C GLU A 289 -0.82 2.78 12.54
N GLN A 290 -1.17 2.30 13.75
CA GLN A 290 -1.55 0.94 14.05
C GLN A 290 -2.97 0.86 14.61
N SER A 291 -3.58 -0.31 14.52
CA SER A 291 -4.84 -0.59 15.20
C SER A 291 -4.64 -0.61 16.73
N ARG A 292 -5.74 -0.39 17.46
CA ARG A 292 -5.71 -0.40 18.93
C ARG A 292 -5.67 -1.80 19.54
N ASP A 293 -6.03 -2.82 18.77
CA ASP A 293 -6.37 -4.14 19.31
C ASP A 293 -5.58 -5.30 18.69
N GLN A 294 -4.76 -5.03 17.69
CA GLN A 294 -3.94 -6.05 17.06
C GLN A 294 -2.47 -5.65 17.16
N THR A 295 -1.60 -6.64 17.15
CA THR A 295 -0.15 -6.43 17.11
C THR A 295 0.41 -7.14 15.89
N GLY A 296 1.01 -6.37 15.01
CA GLY A 296 1.65 -6.86 13.81
C GLY A 296 3.00 -7.54 14.10
N LYS A 297 3.44 -8.40 13.18
CA LYS A 297 4.79 -8.96 13.20
C LYS A 297 5.74 -8.03 12.47
N GLY A 298 6.78 -7.54 13.15
CA GLY A 298 7.80 -6.64 12.59
C GLY A 298 8.75 -7.31 11.59
N PHE A 299 8.58 -8.61 11.29
CA PHE A 299 9.46 -9.35 10.41
C PHE A 299 8.71 -10.36 9.52
N SER A 300 9.16 -10.48 8.27
CA SER A 300 8.72 -11.50 7.32
C SER A 300 9.91 -11.95 6.47
N VAL A 301 10.31 -13.23 6.62
CA VAL A 301 11.40 -13.81 5.82
C VAL A 301 11.16 -13.61 4.32
N TYR A 302 9.94 -13.93 3.86
CA TYR A 302 9.56 -13.73 2.45
C TYR A 302 9.75 -12.29 1.99
N THR A 303 9.27 -11.32 2.79
CA THR A 303 9.39 -9.90 2.44
C THR A 303 10.85 -9.44 2.40
N SER A 304 11.66 -9.90 3.36
CA SER A 304 13.09 -9.59 3.39
C SER A 304 13.82 -10.12 2.16
N VAL A 305 13.54 -11.36 1.76
CA VAL A 305 14.07 -11.98 0.55
C VAL A 305 13.62 -11.22 -0.71
N ALA A 306 12.33 -10.89 -0.80
CA ALA A 306 11.78 -10.19 -1.96
C ALA A 306 12.32 -8.76 -2.11
N ARG A 307 12.64 -8.08 -1.01
CA ARG A 307 13.23 -6.73 -1.00
C ARG A 307 14.74 -6.73 -1.32
N HIS A 308 15.45 -7.83 -1.00
CA HIS A 308 16.90 -7.93 -1.14
C HIS A 308 17.34 -9.19 -1.90
N PRO A 309 16.91 -9.39 -3.16
CA PRO A 309 17.15 -10.64 -3.89
C PRO A 309 18.66 -10.93 -4.09
N ALA A 310 19.48 -9.92 -4.37
CA ALA A 310 20.92 -10.09 -4.54
C ALA A 310 21.62 -10.55 -3.25
N ALA A 311 21.28 -9.95 -2.10
CA ALA A 311 21.81 -10.35 -0.80
C ALA A 311 21.38 -11.78 -0.44
N THR A 312 20.16 -12.15 -0.75
CA THR A 312 19.62 -13.50 -0.51
C THR A 312 20.36 -14.55 -1.35
N LEU A 313 20.62 -14.26 -2.64
CA LEU A 313 21.42 -15.14 -3.50
C LEU A 313 22.86 -15.28 -2.99
N ALA A 314 23.47 -14.20 -2.54
CA ALA A 314 24.82 -14.22 -1.96
C ALA A 314 24.89 -15.10 -0.69
N ILE A 315 23.93 -14.92 0.22
CA ILE A 315 23.83 -15.74 1.44
C ILE A 315 23.60 -17.22 1.09
N GLY A 316 22.69 -17.50 0.14
CA GLY A 316 22.42 -18.85 -0.33
C GLY A 316 23.66 -19.52 -0.93
N ALA A 317 24.45 -18.79 -1.72
CA ALA A 317 25.71 -19.28 -2.29
C ALA A 317 26.77 -19.58 -1.20
N ILE A 318 26.87 -18.71 -0.19
CA ILE A 318 27.80 -18.92 0.96
C ILE A 318 27.40 -20.19 1.74
N VAL A 319 26.09 -20.35 2.05
CA VAL A 319 25.60 -21.51 2.78
C VAL A 319 25.82 -22.82 2.00
N ALA A 320 25.50 -22.79 0.69
CA ALA A 320 25.74 -23.95 -0.19
C ALA A 320 27.23 -24.29 -0.28
N GLY A 321 28.10 -23.30 -0.44
CA GLY A 321 29.56 -23.46 -0.46
C GLY A 321 30.12 -24.05 0.85
N ALA A 322 29.63 -23.55 2.00
CA ALA A 322 30.00 -24.09 3.30
C ALA A 322 29.51 -25.54 3.50
N GLY A 323 28.31 -25.86 3.02
CA GLY A 323 27.76 -27.23 3.06
C GLY A 323 28.60 -28.21 2.22
N LEU A 324 28.96 -27.81 0.99
CA LEU A 324 29.82 -28.63 0.12
C LEU A 324 31.22 -28.80 0.69
N TRP A 325 31.81 -27.77 1.27
CA TRP A 325 33.11 -27.83 1.94
C TRP A 325 33.07 -28.78 3.15
N TRP A 326 31.99 -28.72 3.97
CA TRP A 326 31.83 -29.60 5.11
C TRP A 326 31.63 -31.07 4.71
N GLN A 327 30.86 -31.34 3.64
CA GLN A 327 30.72 -32.70 3.08
C GLN A 327 32.06 -33.27 2.57
N ARG A 328 32.87 -32.45 1.86
CA ARG A 328 34.19 -32.86 1.38
C ARG A 328 35.14 -33.17 2.52
N ARG A 329 35.10 -32.44 3.65
CA ARG A 329 35.93 -32.71 4.83
C ARG A 329 35.53 -33.98 5.60
N ARG A 330 34.28 -34.45 5.46
CA ARG A 330 33.82 -35.71 6.08
C ARG A 330 34.10 -36.93 5.22
N ALA A 331 34.37 -36.74 3.92
CA ALA A 331 34.68 -37.82 2.97
C ALA A 331 36.17 -38.03 2.77
N ALA A 332 37.00 -37.16 3.34
CA ALA A 332 38.46 -37.30 3.41
C ALA A 332 38.90 -37.74 4.83
#